data_ab27f1b9ffdca7094fbeb3b15dacb37e
#
_entry.id   ab27f1b9ffdca7094fbeb3b15dacb37e
#
_cell.length_a   1.000
_cell.length_b   1.000
_cell.length_c   1.000
_cell.angle_alpha   90.00
_cell.angle_beta   90.00
_cell.angle_gamma   90.00
#
_symmetry.space_group_name_H-M   'P 1'
#
loop_
_entity.id
_entity.type
_entity.pdbx_description
1 polymer ?
#
loop_
_entity_poly.entity_id
_entity_poly.type
_entity_poly.pdbx_seq_one_letter_code
_entity_poly.pdbx_strand_id
1 'polypeptide(L)'
;MAGATPEQAKAGMEAWMTWAKKAGNAIVELGAPLGNGKGLKGASVSNNSGTVVGYSILQADSIETITNVLKDHPHLRMPNFAIEVFESLPIPGM
;
A
#
# COMPACT_ATOMS: atom_id res chain seq x y z
N MET A 1 -11.37 -4.85 -17.84
CA MET A 1 -10.21 -5.62 -17.49
C MET A 1 -10.61 -7.01 -17.01
N ALA A 2 -9.90 -8.00 -17.45
CA ALA A 2 -10.12 -9.32 -16.92
C ALA A 2 -9.78 -9.33 -15.44
N GLY A 3 -10.78 -9.48 -14.62
CA GLY A 3 -10.55 -9.58 -13.20
C GLY A 3 -10.00 -10.93 -12.81
N ALA A 4 -9.60 -11.05 -11.56
CA ALA A 4 -9.26 -12.33 -10.99
C ALA A 4 -10.51 -13.22 -10.97
N THR A 5 -10.31 -14.53 -11.08
CA THR A 5 -11.39 -15.46 -10.83
C THR A 5 -11.83 -15.37 -9.35
N PRO A 6 -13.04 -15.84 -9.00
CA PRO A 6 -13.43 -15.84 -7.59
C PRO A 6 -12.43 -16.54 -6.68
N GLU A 7 -11.83 -17.63 -7.16
CA GLU A 7 -10.81 -18.37 -6.39
C GLU A 7 -9.56 -17.54 -6.21
N GLN A 8 -9.12 -16.83 -7.24
CA GLN A 8 -7.95 -15.96 -7.17
C GLN A 8 -8.19 -14.78 -6.23
N ALA A 9 -9.37 -14.18 -6.30
CA ALA A 9 -9.73 -13.08 -5.41
C ALA A 9 -9.75 -13.53 -3.95
N LYS A 10 -10.29 -14.72 -3.69
CA LYS A 10 -10.31 -15.29 -2.35
C LYS A 10 -8.90 -15.57 -1.85
N ALA A 11 -8.06 -16.18 -2.69
CA ALA A 11 -6.67 -16.47 -2.32
C ALA A 11 -5.90 -15.18 -2.03
N GLY A 12 -6.13 -14.14 -2.83
CA GLY A 12 -5.50 -12.83 -2.61
C GLY A 12 -5.93 -12.21 -1.28
N MET A 13 -7.22 -12.29 -0.97
CA MET A 13 -7.74 -11.78 0.28
C MET A 13 -7.17 -12.56 1.48
N GLU A 14 -7.09 -13.88 1.36
CA GLU A 14 -6.51 -14.70 2.42
C GLU A 14 -5.03 -14.38 2.64
N ALA A 15 -4.27 -14.19 1.57
CA ALA A 15 -2.87 -13.80 1.67
C ALA A 15 -2.73 -12.45 2.35
N TRP A 16 -3.57 -11.49 2.00
CA TRP A 16 -3.58 -10.16 2.60
C TRP A 16 -3.90 -10.25 4.10
N MET A 17 -4.93 -11.00 4.46
CA MET A 17 -5.31 -11.15 5.87
C MET A 17 -4.24 -11.86 6.67
N THR A 18 -3.58 -12.87 6.08
CA THR A 18 -2.48 -13.57 6.72
C THR A 18 -1.32 -12.62 7.00
N TRP A 19 -0.96 -11.81 6.01
CA TRP A 19 0.09 -10.81 6.18
C TRP A 19 -0.28 -9.78 7.25
N ALA A 20 -1.52 -9.28 7.22
CA ALA A 20 -1.99 -8.28 8.18
C ALA A 20 -1.92 -8.83 9.61
N LYS A 21 -2.32 -10.09 9.80
CA LYS A 21 -2.26 -10.74 11.10
C LYS A 21 -0.81 -10.89 11.58
N LYS A 22 0.10 -11.24 10.67
CA LYS A 22 1.50 -11.40 10.98
C LYS A 22 2.16 -10.05 11.31
N ALA A 23 1.80 -9.00 10.59
CA ALA A 23 2.32 -7.66 10.85
C ALA A 23 1.81 -7.09 12.18
N GLY A 24 0.59 -7.44 12.55
CA GLY A 24 0.03 -7.13 13.87
C GLY A 24 0.12 -5.67 14.24
N ASN A 25 0.81 -5.37 15.34
CA ASN A 25 0.91 -4.02 15.88
C ASN A 25 1.71 -3.05 15.00
N ALA A 26 2.42 -3.54 13.98
CA ALA A 26 3.08 -2.66 13.04
C ALA A 26 2.09 -1.90 12.16
N ILE A 27 0.87 -2.40 12.01
CA ILE A 27 -0.15 -1.72 11.21
C ILE A 27 -0.89 -0.71 12.06
N VAL A 28 -0.74 0.58 11.73
CA VAL A 28 -1.53 1.66 12.33
C VAL A 28 -2.87 1.77 11.61
N GLU A 29 -2.82 1.74 10.29
CA GLU A 29 -4.00 1.77 9.44
C GLU A 29 -3.74 0.89 8.23
N LEU A 30 -4.62 -0.08 8.01
CA LEU A 30 -4.48 -0.97 6.87
C LEU A 30 -4.61 -0.23 5.55
N GLY A 31 -5.35 0.87 5.55
CA GLY A 31 -5.53 1.69 4.37
C GLY A 31 -6.66 1.20 3.49
N ALA A 32 -6.61 1.62 2.25
CA ALA A 32 -7.66 1.30 1.29
C ALA A 32 -7.11 1.27 -0.13
N PRO A 33 -7.78 0.56 -1.04
CA PRO A 33 -7.48 0.71 -2.45
C PRO A 33 -7.75 2.14 -2.90
N LEU A 34 -6.95 2.65 -3.82
CA LEU A 34 -7.09 4.00 -4.35
C LEU A 34 -7.43 3.95 -5.84
N GLY A 35 -8.22 4.90 -6.29
CA GLY A 35 -8.57 5.02 -7.68
C GLY A 35 -9.10 6.41 -8.01
N ASN A 36 -9.43 6.62 -9.27
CA ASN A 36 -10.01 7.88 -9.74
C ASN A 36 -9.18 9.12 -9.37
N GLY A 37 -7.86 8.96 -9.38
CA GLY A 37 -6.96 10.04 -9.00
C GLY A 37 -6.99 11.20 -9.98
N LYS A 38 -6.58 12.36 -9.49
CA LYS A 38 -6.40 13.56 -10.30
C LYS A 38 -4.99 14.08 -10.14
N GLY A 39 -4.42 14.57 -11.20
CA GLY A 39 -3.15 15.22 -11.18
C GLY A 39 -3.33 16.73 -11.24
N LEU A 40 -2.62 17.46 -10.40
CA LEU A 40 -2.66 18.91 -10.40
C LEU A 40 -1.26 19.43 -10.65
N LYS A 41 -1.18 20.40 -11.57
CA LYS A 41 0.07 21.09 -11.86
C LYS A 41 -0.25 22.56 -12.04
N GLY A 42 0.12 23.39 -11.05
CA GLY A 42 -0.35 24.76 -11.02
C GLY A 42 -1.88 24.79 -10.97
N ALA A 43 -2.49 25.51 -11.90
CA ALA A 43 -3.94 25.59 -12.01
C ALA A 43 -4.54 24.49 -12.89
N SER A 44 -3.70 23.65 -13.49
CA SER A 44 -4.17 22.59 -14.38
C SER A 44 -4.56 21.36 -13.57
N VAL A 45 -5.67 20.73 -13.98
CA VAL A 45 -6.13 19.48 -13.39
C VAL A 45 -6.26 18.46 -14.51
N SER A 46 -5.73 17.27 -14.31
CA SER A 46 -5.82 16.19 -15.28
C SER A 46 -6.24 14.90 -14.58
N ASN A 47 -6.72 13.95 -15.36
CA ASN A 47 -6.96 12.61 -14.83
C ASN A 47 -5.61 11.96 -14.55
N ASN A 48 -5.46 11.42 -13.34
CA ASN A 48 -4.25 10.75 -12.95
C ASN A 48 -4.38 9.25 -13.20
N SER A 49 -3.56 8.74 -14.10
CA SER A 49 -3.46 7.30 -14.35
C SER A 49 -2.24 6.70 -13.66
N GLY A 50 -1.76 7.35 -12.60
CA GLY A 50 -0.57 6.94 -11.89
C GLY A 50 -0.62 5.51 -11.36
N THR A 51 0.51 5.06 -10.89
CA THR A 51 0.71 3.65 -10.52
C THR A 51 0.31 3.32 -9.09
N VAL A 52 0.00 4.33 -8.27
CA VAL A 52 -0.38 4.09 -6.89
C VAL A 52 -1.82 3.58 -6.84
N VAL A 53 -2.00 2.39 -6.28
CA VAL A 53 -3.31 1.74 -6.23
C VAL A 53 -3.80 1.46 -4.81
N GLY A 54 -3.03 1.86 -3.81
CA GLY A 54 -3.44 1.69 -2.43
C GLY A 54 -2.39 2.25 -1.47
N TYR A 55 -2.72 2.27 -0.21
CA TYR A 55 -1.79 2.71 0.82
C TYR A 55 -2.05 2.01 2.14
N SER A 56 -1.06 2.02 3.01
CA SER A 56 -1.18 1.60 4.41
C SER A 56 -0.27 2.47 5.27
N ILE A 57 -0.59 2.57 6.55
CA ILE A 57 0.23 3.29 7.52
C ILE A 57 0.76 2.30 8.54
N LEU A 58 2.07 2.25 8.67
CA LEU A 58 2.75 1.33 9.57
C LEU A 58 3.57 2.10 10.59
N GLN A 59 3.92 1.42 11.68
CA GLN A 59 4.79 1.97 12.71
C GLN A 59 5.85 0.93 13.11
N ALA A 60 7.04 1.41 13.39
CA ALA A 60 8.12 0.59 13.91
C ALA A 60 9.23 1.49 14.44
N ASP A 61 10.20 0.90 15.13
CA ASP A 61 11.32 1.65 15.69
C ASP A 61 12.31 2.13 14.61
N SER A 62 12.31 1.49 13.45
CA SER A 62 13.24 1.84 12.37
C SER A 62 12.65 1.49 11.02
N ILE A 63 13.20 2.12 9.98
CA ILE A 63 12.82 1.80 8.61
C ILE A 63 13.20 0.36 8.24
N GLU A 64 14.28 -0.15 8.81
CA GLU A 64 14.69 -1.54 8.58
C GLU A 64 13.63 -2.51 9.07
N THR A 65 13.04 -2.25 10.22
CA THR A 65 11.95 -3.08 10.75
C THR A 65 10.76 -3.03 9.82
N ILE A 66 10.41 -1.86 9.31
CA ILE A 66 9.31 -1.71 8.35
C ILE A 66 9.58 -2.53 7.09
N THR A 67 10.78 -2.43 6.53
CA THR A 67 11.11 -3.18 5.32
C THR A 67 11.06 -4.68 5.56
N ASN A 68 11.47 -5.14 6.74
CA ASN A 68 11.36 -6.55 7.07
C ASN A 68 9.91 -7.03 7.15
N VAL A 69 9.03 -6.22 7.72
CA VAL A 69 7.59 -6.52 7.76
C VAL A 69 7.02 -6.62 6.34
N LEU A 70 7.45 -5.73 5.45
CA LEU A 70 6.92 -5.66 4.10
C LEU A 70 7.45 -6.74 3.16
N LYS A 71 8.55 -7.42 3.49
CA LYS A 71 9.11 -8.46 2.63
C LYS A 71 8.13 -9.57 2.31
N ASP A 72 7.21 -9.85 3.21
CA ASP A 72 6.19 -10.89 3.03
C ASP A 72 4.88 -10.37 2.47
N HIS A 73 4.82 -9.08 2.11
CA HIS A 73 3.58 -8.49 1.64
C HIS A 73 3.12 -9.15 0.34
N PRO A 74 1.82 -9.49 0.24
CA PRO A 74 1.31 -10.18 -0.96
C PRO A 74 1.56 -9.46 -2.27
N HIS A 75 1.56 -8.12 -2.27
CA HIS A 75 1.79 -7.34 -3.49
C HIS A 75 3.18 -7.59 -4.08
N LEU A 76 4.17 -7.91 -3.26
CA LEU A 76 5.52 -8.15 -3.76
C LEU A 76 5.64 -9.49 -4.50
N ARG A 77 4.65 -10.36 -4.38
CA ARG A 77 4.60 -11.63 -5.09
C ARG A 77 3.98 -11.50 -6.47
N MET A 78 3.40 -10.35 -6.77
CA MET A 78 2.71 -10.12 -8.04
C MET A 78 3.66 -9.41 -9.00
N PRO A 79 3.71 -9.83 -10.28
CA PRO A 79 4.54 -9.15 -11.26
C PRO A 79 4.07 -7.72 -11.46
N ASN A 80 5.02 -6.82 -11.67
CA ASN A 80 4.76 -5.40 -11.93
C ASN A 80 4.16 -4.62 -10.76
N PHE A 81 4.15 -5.21 -9.57
CA PHE A 81 3.75 -4.49 -8.37
C PHE A 81 4.98 -4.16 -7.54
N ALA A 82 4.92 -3.04 -6.83
CA ALA A 82 5.98 -2.57 -5.98
C ALA A 82 5.39 -1.85 -4.78
N ILE A 83 6.17 -1.74 -3.73
CA ILE A 83 5.80 -0.98 -2.54
C ILE A 83 6.85 0.10 -2.33
N GLU A 84 6.41 1.34 -2.24
CA GLU A 84 7.25 2.45 -1.87
C GLU A 84 6.98 2.81 -0.42
N VAL A 85 8.03 3.07 0.33
CA VAL A 85 7.95 3.37 1.75
C VAL A 85 8.45 4.77 1.99
N PHE A 86 7.65 5.56 2.69
CA PHE A 86 8.02 6.93 3.05
C PHE A 86 7.88 7.10 4.55
N GLU A 87 8.86 7.74 5.16
CA GLU A 87 8.78 8.08 6.57
C GLU A 87 7.95 9.34 6.74
N SER A 88 7.03 9.30 7.71
CA SER A 88 6.27 10.50 8.06
C SER A 88 7.15 11.41 8.89
N LEU A 89 7.35 12.63 8.41
CA LEU A 89 8.19 13.61 9.07
C LEU A 89 7.34 14.65 9.79
N PRO A 90 7.82 15.19 10.91
CA PRO A 90 7.08 16.24 11.60
C PRO A 90 7.01 17.50 10.74
N ILE A 91 5.87 18.19 10.83
CA ILE A 91 5.70 19.47 10.13
C ILE A 91 6.22 20.57 11.05
N PRO A 92 7.20 21.38 10.59
CA PRO A 92 7.73 22.46 11.45
C PRO A 92 6.63 23.39 11.92
N GLY A 93 6.62 23.71 13.20
CA GLY A 93 5.66 24.63 13.79
C GLY A 93 4.29 24.02 14.12
N MET A 94 4.12 22.73 13.94
CA MET A 94 2.86 22.05 14.22
C MET A 94 3.01 20.94 15.24
#